data_2441ad7ed8abc1c0a6121c4c8ab59c11
#
_entry.id   2441ad7ed8abc1c0a6121c4c8ab59c11
#
_cell.length_a   1.000
_cell.length_b   1.000
_cell.length_c   1.000
_cell.angle_alpha   90.00
_cell.angle_beta   90.00
_cell.angle_gamma   90.00
#
_symmetry.space_group_name_H-M   'P 1'
#
loop_
_entity.id
_entity.type
_entity.pdbx_description
1 polymer ?
#
loop_
_entity_poly.entity_id
_entity_poly.type
_entity_poly.pdbx_seq_one_letter_code
_entity_poly.pdbx_strand_id
1 'polypeptide(L)'
;QELGFEERFKTTEEELKLMQATGFNTVRLILEYVVWKEEHDGFMERFERYISLCDRYGISCMIVLANDCMPPKTERWKMPYVGEQEYDHGYHGGKKHSQHGAHKGPAPHFYLDDPISREDYFKMVTEIVTKYKNDKRMCIWDVYNEPGSSHRETVTLPNLKRMFEVVRACAPSQPL
;
A
#
# COMPACT_ATOMS: atom_id res chain seq x y z
N GLN A 1 5.83 16.40 16.68
CA GLN A 1 5.39 15.25 17.46
C GLN A 1 4.58 14.38 16.53
N GLU A 2 5.00 13.13 16.26
CA GLU A 2 4.19 12.21 15.45
C GLU A 2 2.89 11.90 16.20
N LEU A 3 1.78 11.94 15.45
CA LEU A 3 0.48 11.50 15.97
C LEU A 3 0.54 9.99 16.25
N GLY A 4 0.15 9.59 17.46
CA GLY A 4 0.00 8.17 17.79
C GLY A 4 -1.06 7.48 16.91
N PHE A 5 -1.06 6.17 16.84
CA PHE A 5 -2.01 5.40 16.02
C PHE A 5 -3.47 5.74 16.35
N GLU A 6 -3.81 5.93 17.62
CA GLU A 6 -5.16 6.27 18.03
C GLU A 6 -5.62 7.63 17.48
N GLU A 7 -4.74 8.62 17.51
CA GLU A 7 -5.04 9.94 16.97
C GLU A 7 -5.18 9.91 15.44
N ARG A 8 -4.34 9.13 14.75
CA ARG A 8 -4.47 8.89 13.31
C ARG A 8 -5.79 8.20 12.96
N PHE A 9 -6.20 7.18 13.70
CA PHE A 9 -7.49 6.52 13.48
C PHE A 9 -8.68 7.45 13.73
N LYS A 10 -8.58 8.34 14.71
CA LYS A 10 -9.60 9.37 14.95
C LYS A 10 -9.71 10.32 13.75
N THR A 11 -8.58 10.81 13.23
CA THR A 11 -8.56 11.65 12.02
C THR A 11 -9.13 10.89 10.82
N THR A 12 -8.73 9.64 10.62
CA THR A 12 -9.28 8.77 9.56
C THR A 12 -10.80 8.63 9.68
N GLU A 13 -11.31 8.46 10.89
CA GLU A 13 -12.75 8.36 11.10
C GLU A 13 -13.49 9.66 10.73
N GLU A 14 -12.93 10.83 11.04
CA GLU A 14 -13.47 12.13 10.63
C GLU A 14 -13.46 12.30 9.11
N GLU A 15 -12.38 11.87 8.45
CA GLU A 15 -12.26 11.88 6.99
C GLU A 15 -13.29 10.94 6.33
N LEU A 16 -13.50 9.73 6.86
CA LEU A 16 -14.49 8.79 6.36
C LEU A 16 -15.93 9.29 6.52
N LYS A 17 -16.24 9.99 7.60
CA LYS A 17 -17.53 10.68 7.77
C LYS A 17 -17.75 11.73 6.69
N LEU A 18 -16.71 12.53 6.39
CA LEU A 18 -16.78 13.52 5.32
C LEU A 18 -16.94 12.86 3.95
N MET A 19 -16.21 11.78 3.70
CA MET A 19 -16.33 11.00 2.45
C MET A 19 -17.76 10.47 2.27
N GLN A 20 -18.32 9.85 3.30
CA GLN A 20 -19.71 9.37 3.28
C GLN A 20 -20.70 10.52 3.00
N ALA A 21 -20.56 11.65 3.70
CA ALA A 21 -21.43 12.81 3.53
C ALA A 21 -21.35 13.44 2.14
N THR A 22 -20.24 13.29 1.44
CA THR A 22 -20.00 13.81 0.09
C THR A 22 -20.26 12.79 -1.03
N GLY A 23 -20.69 11.56 -0.66
CA GLY A 23 -21.09 10.53 -1.62
C GLY A 23 -19.97 9.62 -2.11
N PHE A 24 -18.78 9.66 -1.51
CA PHE A 24 -17.75 8.67 -1.78
C PHE A 24 -18.13 7.32 -1.16
N ASN A 25 -17.84 6.25 -1.87
CA ASN A 25 -18.16 4.88 -1.45
C ASN A 25 -16.96 3.92 -1.51
N THR A 26 -15.79 4.42 -1.91
CA THR A 26 -14.58 3.60 -2.06
C THR A 26 -13.35 4.41 -1.69
N VAL A 27 -12.43 3.77 -0.99
CA VAL A 27 -11.06 4.27 -0.77
C VAL A 27 -10.06 3.37 -1.47
N ARG A 28 -8.96 3.97 -1.93
CA ARG A 28 -7.81 3.26 -2.49
C ARG A 28 -6.65 3.33 -1.51
N LEU A 29 -6.22 2.18 -1.02
CA LEU A 29 -5.17 2.05 0.00
C LEU A 29 -3.97 1.30 -0.56
N ILE A 30 -2.79 1.91 -0.51
CA ILE A 30 -1.52 1.27 -0.87
C ILE A 30 -0.94 0.61 0.38
N LEU A 31 -0.59 -0.67 0.26
CA LEU A 31 0.05 -1.42 1.36
C LEU A 31 1.56 -1.18 1.37
N GLU A 32 2.11 -1.13 2.58
CA GLU A 32 3.54 -0.93 2.81
C GLU A 32 4.20 -2.22 3.29
N TYR A 33 4.98 -2.85 2.40
CA TYR A 33 5.67 -4.11 2.68
C TYR A 33 6.60 -4.04 3.89
N VAL A 34 7.34 -2.95 4.05
CA VAL A 34 8.29 -2.82 5.16
C VAL A 34 7.59 -2.87 6.51
N VAL A 35 6.39 -2.29 6.61
CA VAL A 35 5.61 -2.31 7.86
C VAL A 35 5.09 -3.72 8.13
N TRP A 36 4.60 -4.42 7.09
CA TRP A 36 4.21 -5.83 7.23
C TRP A 36 5.39 -6.69 7.69
N LYS A 37 6.57 -6.48 7.13
CA LYS A 37 7.77 -7.26 7.45
C LYS A 37 8.29 -7.03 8.87
N GLU A 38 8.36 -5.77 9.29
CA GLU A 38 9.00 -5.38 10.56
C GLU A 38 8.01 -5.40 11.76
N GLU A 39 6.71 -5.21 11.49
CA GLU A 39 5.65 -5.11 12.50
C GLU A 39 4.43 -5.95 12.13
N HIS A 40 4.63 -7.19 11.72
CA HIS A 40 3.60 -8.05 11.11
C HIS A 40 2.25 -8.02 11.86
N ASP A 41 2.23 -8.37 13.13
CA ASP A 41 0.98 -8.46 13.92
C ASP A 41 0.31 -7.09 14.05
N GLY A 42 1.09 -6.06 14.32
CA GLY A 42 0.60 -4.69 14.40
C GLY A 42 0.08 -4.18 13.04
N PHE A 43 0.73 -4.54 11.94
CA PHE A 43 0.25 -4.23 10.59
C PHE A 43 -1.10 -4.90 10.33
N MET A 44 -1.23 -6.20 10.60
CA MET A 44 -2.45 -6.95 10.35
C MET A 44 -3.62 -6.47 11.22
N GLU A 45 -3.37 -6.11 12.48
CA GLU A 45 -4.37 -5.51 13.38
C GLU A 45 -4.84 -4.14 12.86
N ARG A 46 -3.91 -3.25 12.51
CA ARG A 46 -4.24 -1.92 11.99
C ARG A 46 -4.97 -2.00 10.65
N PHE A 47 -4.57 -2.93 9.78
CA PHE A 47 -5.24 -3.16 8.51
C PHE A 47 -6.69 -3.61 8.71
N GLU A 48 -6.93 -4.63 9.57
CA GLU A 48 -8.28 -5.09 9.90
C GLU A 48 -9.14 -3.96 10.51
N ARG A 49 -8.55 -3.18 11.43
CA ARG A 49 -9.23 -2.03 12.03
C ARG A 49 -9.61 -0.98 10.99
N TYR A 50 -8.70 -0.69 10.04
CA TYR A 50 -8.96 0.28 8.98
C TYR A 50 -10.11 -0.13 8.07
N ILE A 51 -10.11 -1.38 7.57
CA ILE A 51 -11.18 -1.86 6.69
C ILE A 51 -12.51 -1.97 7.42
N SER A 52 -12.51 -2.33 8.70
CA SER A 52 -13.71 -2.34 9.55
C SER A 52 -14.26 -0.93 9.77
N LEU A 53 -13.37 0.05 9.88
CA LEU A 53 -13.75 1.45 9.99
C LEU A 53 -14.37 1.96 8.69
N CYS A 54 -13.79 1.64 7.54
CA CYS A 54 -14.36 1.97 6.23
C CYS A 54 -15.76 1.38 6.06
N ASP A 55 -15.94 0.11 6.37
CA ASP A 55 -17.22 -0.60 6.27
C ASP A 55 -18.32 0.05 7.14
N ARG A 56 -17.98 0.52 8.34
CA ARG A 56 -18.89 1.25 9.23
C ARG A 56 -19.51 2.47 8.56
N TYR A 57 -18.79 3.11 7.66
CA TYR A 57 -19.23 4.28 6.90
C TYR A 57 -19.70 3.95 5.47
N GLY A 58 -19.90 2.64 5.16
CA GLY A 58 -20.36 2.21 3.84
C GLY A 58 -19.34 2.44 2.73
N ILE A 59 -18.05 2.44 3.08
CA ILE A 59 -16.94 2.68 2.16
C ILE A 59 -16.18 1.37 1.93
N SER A 60 -16.15 0.90 0.69
CA SER A 60 -15.39 -0.28 0.29
C SER A 60 -13.91 0.04 0.08
N CYS A 61 -13.06 -0.96 0.16
CA CYS A 61 -11.64 -0.80 -0.01
C CYS A 61 -11.16 -1.38 -1.35
N MET A 62 -10.43 -0.58 -2.12
CA MET A 62 -9.57 -1.01 -3.22
C MET A 62 -8.14 -1.08 -2.67
N ILE A 63 -7.57 -2.27 -2.62
CA ILE A 63 -6.25 -2.49 -2.04
C ILE A 63 -5.19 -2.58 -3.13
N VAL A 64 -4.19 -1.72 -3.05
CA VAL A 64 -3.03 -1.70 -3.94
C VAL A 64 -1.92 -2.55 -3.34
N LEU A 65 -1.56 -3.62 -4.05
CA LEU A 65 -0.61 -4.62 -3.58
C LEU A 65 0.85 -4.28 -3.87
N ALA A 66 1.12 -3.53 -4.94
CA ALA A 66 2.44 -3.04 -5.29
C ALA A 66 2.37 -1.66 -5.97
N ASN A 67 3.47 -0.92 -5.93
CA ASN A 67 3.52 0.43 -6.47
C ASN A 67 4.85 0.70 -7.17
N ASP A 68 4.80 1.23 -8.40
CA ASP A 68 5.96 1.64 -9.21
C ASP A 68 6.05 3.16 -9.37
N CYS A 69 5.13 3.91 -8.77
CA CYS A 69 5.13 5.37 -8.81
C CYS A 69 6.24 5.93 -7.93
N MET A 70 7.44 6.01 -8.48
CA MET A 70 8.60 6.54 -7.77
C MET A 70 9.54 7.28 -8.72
N PRO A 71 10.18 8.35 -8.25
CA PRO A 71 11.21 9.02 -9.03
C PRO A 71 12.38 8.08 -9.31
N PRO A 72 13.12 8.31 -10.38
CA PRO A 72 14.29 7.54 -10.69
C PRO A 72 15.30 7.59 -9.54
N LYS A 73 16.08 6.50 -9.42
CA LYS A 73 17.12 6.34 -8.42
C LYS A 73 18.07 7.55 -8.39
N THR A 74 18.12 8.24 -7.26
CA THR A 74 19.06 9.36 -7.05
C THR A 74 20.11 8.97 -6.02
N GLU A 75 21.18 9.77 -5.88
CA GLU A 75 22.22 9.58 -4.85
C GLU A 75 21.66 9.60 -3.41
N ARG A 76 20.48 10.17 -3.21
CA ARG A 76 19.79 10.24 -1.90
C ARG A 76 18.86 9.08 -1.62
N TRP A 77 18.84 8.11 -2.51
CA TRP A 77 17.94 7.00 -2.42
C TRP A 77 18.28 6.05 -1.25
N LYS A 78 17.25 5.66 -0.48
CA LYS A 78 17.36 4.70 0.63
C LYS A 78 16.33 3.61 0.49
N MET A 79 16.59 2.43 1.04
CA MET A 79 15.56 1.38 1.18
C MET A 79 14.46 1.81 2.17
N PRO A 80 13.21 1.33 2.02
CA PRO A 80 12.13 1.53 2.99
C PRO A 80 12.56 1.14 4.41
N TYR A 81 12.12 1.92 5.37
CA TYR A 81 12.37 1.67 6.78
C TYR A 81 11.16 2.09 7.62
N VAL A 82 10.98 1.43 8.74
CA VAL A 82 10.00 1.82 9.76
C VAL A 82 10.55 2.95 10.60
N GLY A 83 9.74 3.92 10.95
CA GLY A 83 10.09 5.05 11.80
C GLY A 83 9.80 6.40 11.17
N GLU A 84 10.41 7.45 11.71
CA GLU A 84 10.21 8.82 11.23
C GLU A 84 10.72 8.98 9.80
N GLN A 85 9.83 9.43 8.92
CA GLN A 85 10.15 9.65 7.50
C GLN A 85 10.75 11.03 7.29
N GLU A 86 11.72 11.12 6.37
CA GLU A 86 12.31 12.40 5.99
C GLU A 86 11.28 13.28 5.26
N TYR A 87 11.40 14.58 5.48
CA TYR A 87 10.52 15.57 4.90
C TYR A 87 10.89 15.86 3.44
N ASP A 88 9.90 15.88 2.55
CA ASP A 88 10.08 16.31 1.17
C ASP A 88 9.06 17.39 0.80
N HIS A 89 9.54 18.59 0.57
CA HIS A 89 8.72 19.74 0.20
C HIS A 89 8.24 19.72 -1.26
N GLY A 90 8.86 18.95 -2.11
CA GLY A 90 8.68 19.01 -3.57
C GLY A 90 7.72 18.00 -4.13
N TYR A 91 7.32 16.97 -3.37
CA TYR A 91 6.54 15.86 -3.89
C TYR A 91 5.12 15.84 -3.29
N HIS A 92 4.11 15.60 -4.12
CA HIS A 92 2.69 15.60 -3.73
C HIS A 92 2.25 16.81 -2.87
N GLY A 93 2.71 18.01 -3.21
CA GLY A 93 2.30 19.25 -2.56
C GLY A 93 3.03 19.57 -1.26
N GLY A 94 4.20 18.98 -1.02
CA GLY A 94 5.10 19.35 0.08
C GLY A 94 4.55 19.07 1.47
N LYS A 95 3.76 18.03 1.63
CA LYS A 95 3.25 17.63 2.95
C LYS A 95 4.34 17.02 3.80
N LYS A 96 4.39 17.40 5.07
CA LYS A 96 5.40 16.97 6.04
C LYS A 96 5.54 15.45 6.19
N HIS A 97 4.52 14.69 5.86
CA HIS A 97 4.49 13.23 5.90
C HIS A 97 3.84 12.70 4.62
N SER A 98 4.37 13.09 3.48
CA SER A 98 3.99 12.41 2.23
C SER A 98 4.42 10.96 2.34
N GLN A 99 3.49 10.02 2.17
CA GLN A 99 3.78 8.58 2.16
C GLN A 99 4.72 8.17 1.02
N HIS A 100 4.82 9.04 0.03
CA HIS A 100 5.83 8.92 -0.99
C HIS A 100 7.10 9.63 -0.59
N GLY A 101 7.34 9.82 0.65
CA GLY A 101 8.54 10.45 1.27
C GLY A 101 9.86 10.40 0.55
N ALA A 102 9.78 10.63 -0.49
CA ALA A 102 10.20 9.72 -1.38
C ALA A 102 11.26 10.14 -2.35
N HIS A 103 11.71 11.32 -2.32
CA HIS A 103 12.99 11.63 -2.93
C HIS A 103 14.17 11.17 -2.06
N LYS A 104 13.87 10.82 -0.83
CA LYS A 104 14.85 10.30 0.13
C LYS A 104 14.41 8.99 0.79
N GLY A 105 13.16 8.63 0.59
CA GLY A 105 12.61 7.38 1.05
C GLY A 105 12.57 6.34 -0.06
N PRO A 106 12.22 5.16 0.29
CA PRO A 106 12.38 3.99 -0.53
C PRO A 106 11.19 3.73 -1.42
N ALA A 107 11.50 3.28 -2.57
CA ALA A 107 10.53 2.82 -3.53
C ALA A 107 10.10 1.38 -3.21
N PRO A 108 8.81 1.12 -2.98
CA PRO A 108 8.31 -0.24 -2.74
C PRO A 108 8.73 -1.25 -3.81
N HIS A 109 8.86 -0.84 -5.06
CA HIS A 109 9.28 -1.70 -6.16
C HIS A 109 10.69 -2.29 -6.02
N PHE A 110 11.57 -1.68 -5.24
CA PHE A 110 12.92 -2.24 -5.06
C PHE A 110 12.92 -3.57 -4.31
N TYR A 111 11.93 -3.81 -3.48
CA TYR A 111 11.76 -5.13 -2.86
C TYR A 111 11.38 -6.20 -3.89
N LEU A 112 10.64 -5.83 -4.91
CA LEU A 112 10.32 -6.73 -6.02
C LEU A 112 11.50 -6.94 -6.98
N ASP A 113 12.47 -6.04 -7.00
CA ASP A 113 13.68 -6.18 -7.82
C ASP A 113 14.72 -7.09 -7.19
N ASP A 114 14.84 -7.04 -5.86
CA ASP A 114 15.74 -7.91 -5.12
C ASP A 114 15.15 -9.31 -5.00
N PRO A 115 15.85 -10.37 -5.50
CA PRO A 115 15.32 -11.74 -5.49
C PRO A 115 14.94 -12.28 -4.12
N ILE A 116 15.64 -11.86 -3.06
CA ILE A 116 15.38 -12.31 -1.68
C ILE A 116 14.12 -11.65 -1.13
N SER A 117 14.06 -10.33 -1.20
CA SER A 117 12.90 -9.55 -0.73
C SER A 117 11.65 -9.81 -1.55
N ARG A 118 11.79 -10.12 -2.84
CA ARG A 118 10.69 -10.44 -3.74
C ARG A 118 9.87 -11.64 -3.28
N GLU A 119 10.52 -12.71 -2.89
CA GLU A 119 9.82 -13.90 -2.41
C GLU A 119 9.05 -13.62 -1.10
N ASP A 120 9.62 -12.81 -0.23
CA ASP A 120 8.95 -12.34 0.98
C ASP A 120 7.77 -11.42 0.68
N TYR A 121 7.93 -10.54 -0.32
CA TYR A 121 6.85 -9.68 -0.80
C TYR A 121 5.66 -10.51 -1.31
N PHE A 122 5.92 -11.57 -2.08
CA PHE A 122 4.88 -12.48 -2.55
C PHE A 122 4.20 -13.23 -1.41
N LYS A 123 4.88 -13.52 -0.29
CA LYS A 123 4.27 -14.08 0.92
C LYS A 123 3.27 -13.09 1.54
N MET A 124 3.65 -11.81 1.68
CA MET A 124 2.72 -10.77 2.14
C MET A 124 1.47 -10.71 1.27
N VAL A 125 1.64 -10.66 -0.05
CA VAL A 125 0.51 -10.61 -0.99
C VAL A 125 -0.37 -11.86 -0.87
N THR A 126 0.24 -13.03 -0.82
CA THR A 126 -0.49 -14.31 -0.67
C THR A 126 -1.28 -14.36 0.63
N GLU A 127 -0.67 -13.95 1.74
CA GLU A 127 -1.32 -13.91 3.06
C GLU A 127 -2.55 -13.00 3.04
N ILE A 128 -2.35 -11.75 2.62
CA ILE A 128 -3.41 -10.73 2.65
C ILE A 128 -4.55 -11.12 1.70
N VAL A 129 -4.23 -11.47 0.46
CA VAL A 129 -5.27 -11.85 -0.51
C VAL A 129 -6.01 -13.10 -0.06
N THR A 130 -5.31 -14.12 0.46
CA THR A 130 -5.95 -15.36 0.95
C THR A 130 -6.88 -15.08 2.12
N LYS A 131 -6.46 -14.23 3.06
CA LYS A 131 -7.27 -13.85 4.23
C LYS A 131 -8.55 -13.12 3.84
N TYR A 132 -8.48 -12.24 2.84
CA TYR A 132 -9.59 -11.35 2.47
C TYR A 132 -10.25 -11.69 1.12
N LYS A 133 -9.92 -12.79 0.49
CA LYS A 133 -10.40 -13.18 -0.86
C LYS A 133 -11.91 -13.27 -1.05
N ASN A 134 -12.67 -13.40 0.04
CA ASN A 134 -14.14 -13.43 0.02
C ASN A 134 -14.76 -12.33 0.88
N ASP A 135 -13.94 -11.39 1.33
CA ASP A 135 -14.40 -10.29 2.18
C ASP A 135 -15.10 -9.22 1.34
N LYS A 136 -16.36 -8.96 1.65
CA LYS A 136 -17.19 -8.01 0.91
C LYS A 136 -16.81 -6.54 1.13
N ARG A 137 -15.97 -6.27 2.13
CA ARG A 137 -15.40 -4.94 2.37
C ARG A 137 -14.35 -4.58 1.33
N MET A 138 -13.78 -5.59 0.63
CA MET A 138 -12.84 -5.42 -0.48
C MET A 138 -13.60 -5.42 -1.80
N CYS A 139 -13.51 -4.33 -2.57
CA CYS A 139 -14.19 -4.25 -3.87
C CYS A 139 -13.28 -4.66 -5.04
N ILE A 140 -11.99 -4.38 -4.99
CA ILE A 140 -11.02 -4.62 -6.06
C ILE A 140 -9.64 -4.86 -5.44
N TRP A 141 -8.84 -5.74 -6.05
CA TRP A 141 -7.41 -5.82 -5.83
C TRP A 141 -6.68 -5.08 -6.95
N ASP A 142 -6.10 -3.94 -6.64
CA ASP A 142 -5.20 -3.24 -7.55
C ASP A 142 -3.82 -3.89 -7.44
N VAL A 143 -3.51 -4.75 -8.40
CA VAL A 143 -2.34 -5.62 -8.34
C VAL A 143 -1.03 -4.83 -8.38
N TYR A 144 -1.02 -3.72 -9.13
CA TYR A 144 0.21 -2.94 -9.32
C TYR A 144 -0.11 -1.51 -9.74
N ASN A 145 0.15 -0.54 -8.88
CA ASN A 145 -0.02 0.88 -9.21
C ASN A 145 1.08 1.37 -10.17
N GLU A 146 0.68 2.06 -11.22
CA GLU A 146 1.54 2.76 -12.18
C GLU A 146 2.74 1.92 -12.68
N PRO A 147 2.52 0.71 -13.20
CA PRO A 147 3.61 -0.12 -13.69
C PRO A 147 4.35 0.58 -14.83
N GLY A 148 5.66 0.75 -14.69
CA GLY A 148 6.51 1.48 -15.66
C GLY A 148 6.75 2.95 -15.33
N SER A 149 6.08 3.53 -14.34
CA SER A 149 6.31 4.92 -13.91
C SER A 149 7.74 5.18 -13.43
N SER A 150 8.42 4.15 -12.98
CA SER A 150 9.83 4.21 -12.58
C SER A 150 10.84 4.14 -13.75
N HIS A 151 10.35 4.07 -15.00
CA HIS A 151 11.19 3.89 -16.21
C HIS A 151 12.07 2.62 -16.18
N ARG A 152 11.51 1.51 -15.67
CA ARG A 152 12.19 0.23 -15.47
C ARG A 152 11.39 -0.94 -16.07
N GLU A 153 10.82 -0.74 -17.23
CA GLU A 153 9.85 -1.65 -17.87
C GLU A 153 10.36 -3.08 -18.01
N THR A 154 11.68 -3.25 -18.25
CA THR A 154 12.32 -4.57 -18.35
C THR A 154 12.28 -5.36 -17.05
N VAL A 155 12.18 -4.70 -15.91
CA VAL A 155 12.07 -5.29 -14.57
C VAL A 155 10.62 -5.30 -14.10
N THR A 156 9.91 -4.20 -14.31
CA THR A 156 8.53 -4.03 -13.86
C THR A 156 7.58 -5.04 -14.54
N LEU A 157 7.70 -5.26 -15.85
CA LEU A 157 6.77 -6.14 -16.57
C LEU A 157 6.83 -7.60 -16.12
N PRO A 158 7.99 -8.23 -15.91
CA PRO A 158 8.06 -9.56 -15.30
C PRO A 158 7.45 -9.62 -13.89
N ASN A 159 7.72 -8.63 -13.04
CA ASN A 159 7.16 -8.55 -11.71
C ASN A 159 5.65 -8.37 -11.72
N LEU A 160 5.11 -7.52 -12.59
CA LEU A 160 3.68 -7.33 -12.80
C LEU A 160 3.00 -8.65 -13.19
N LYS A 161 3.53 -9.37 -14.17
CA LYS A 161 3.01 -10.68 -14.58
C LYS A 161 2.97 -11.65 -13.41
N ARG A 162 4.08 -11.74 -12.68
CA ARG A 162 4.19 -12.62 -11.51
C ARG A 162 3.22 -12.25 -10.40
N MET A 163 3.02 -10.96 -10.14
CA MET A 163 2.03 -10.48 -9.16
C MET A 163 0.62 -10.93 -9.52
N PHE A 164 0.21 -10.81 -10.79
CA PHE A 164 -1.09 -11.33 -11.24
C PHE A 164 -1.22 -12.85 -11.06
N GLU A 165 -0.16 -13.61 -11.32
CA GLU A 165 -0.15 -15.07 -11.11
C GLU A 165 -0.34 -15.39 -9.61
N VAL A 166 0.40 -14.72 -8.72
CA VAL A 166 0.30 -14.91 -7.27
C VAL A 166 -1.11 -14.60 -6.77
N VAL A 167 -1.67 -13.46 -7.17
CA VAL A 167 -3.01 -13.05 -6.73
C VAL A 167 -4.09 -14.00 -7.27
N ARG A 168 -4.02 -14.39 -8.54
CA ARG A 168 -4.96 -15.37 -9.14
C ARG A 168 -4.88 -16.74 -8.47
N ALA A 169 -3.69 -17.18 -8.06
CA ALA A 169 -3.51 -18.44 -7.34
C ALA A 169 -4.24 -18.46 -5.99
N CYS A 170 -4.46 -17.30 -5.37
CA CYS A 170 -5.27 -17.17 -4.15
C CYS A 170 -6.78 -17.33 -4.41
N ALA A 171 -7.22 -17.28 -5.66
CA ALA A 171 -8.62 -17.37 -6.11
C ALA A 171 -9.55 -16.36 -5.40
N PRO A 172 -9.27 -15.04 -5.43
CA PRO A 172 -10.14 -14.04 -4.86
C PRO A 172 -11.47 -13.96 -5.64
N SER A 173 -12.56 -13.66 -4.92
CA SER A 173 -13.87 -13.41 -5.54
C SER A 173 -13.97 -11.99 -6.12
N GLN A 174 -13.11 -11.09 -5.67
CA GLN A 174 -13.05 -9.72 -6.16
C GLN A 174 -12.30 -9.65 -7.50
N PRO A 175 -12.61 -8.67 -8.35
CA PRO A 175 -11.86 -8.40 -9.57
C PRO A 175 -10.42 -7.94 -9.28
N LEU A 176 -9.56 -8.08 -10.31
CA LEU A 176 -8.15 -7.67 -10.30
C LEU A 176 -7.93 -6.55 -11.31
#